data_70d557110cc2c7a331e312b825049ba9
#
_entry.id   70d557110cc2c7a331e312b825049ba9
#
_cell.length_a   1.000
_cell.length_b   1.000
_cell.length_c   1.000
_cell.angle_alpha   90.00
_cell.angle_beta   90.00
_cell.angle_gamma   90.00
#
_symmetry.space_group_name_H-M   'P 1'
#
loop_
_entity.id
_entity.type
_entity.pdbx_description
1 polymer ?
#
loop_
_entity_poly.entity_id
_entity_poly.type
_entity_poly.pdbx_seq_one_letter_code
_entity_poly.pdbx_strand_id
1 'polypeptide(L)'
;MLGIPYRLHPYPHENRAVPYGAEAAAALGVPAERVFKTLIVSVDGQLTVAVVPVSGQLNLKSLADAVGGKKAEMAQTAAAERATGYVIGGISPIAQRKNLPVVIDSSVRGFETVYCSAGQRGLQVELAPDDLVLATGARVAAIARPL
;
A
#
# COMPACT_ATOMS: atom_id res chain seq x y z
N MET A 1 13.13 14.89 -0.30
CA MET A 1 11.76 14.73 -0.82
C MET A 1 11.71 15.18 -2.27
N LEU A 2 10.89 14.53 -3.09
CA LEU A 2 10.86 14.77 -4.54
C LEU A 2 10.07 16.01 -4.99
N GLY A 3 9.67 16.88 -4.07
CA GLY A 3 8.85 18.05 -4.41
C GLY A 3 7.43 17.71 -4.87
N ILE A 4 6.95 16.53 -4.53
CA ILE A 4 5.63 16.03 -4.91
C ILE A 4 4.55 16.71 -4.07
N PRO A 5 3.48 17.26 -4.70
CA PRO A 5 2.35 17.77 -3.94
C PRO A 5 1.64 16.65 -3.17
N TYR A 6 1.33 16.90 -1.92
CA TYR A 6 0.60 15.93 -1.08
C TYR A 6 -0.16 16.64 0.02
N ARG A 7 -1.14 15.92 0.62
CA ARG A 7 -1.86 16.37 1.80
C ARG A 7 -1.86 15.29 2.85
N LEU A 8 -1.66 15.67 4.10
CA LEU A 8 -1.73 14.76 5.24
C LEU A 8 -3.12 14.82 5.86
N HIS A 9 -3.68 13.65 6.18
CA HIS A 9 -5.00 13.50 6.77
C HIS A 9 -4.91 12.69 8.05
N PRO A 10 -4.84 13.34 9.22
CA PRO A 10 -4.93 12.60 10.48
C PRO A 10 -6.37 12.15 10.71
N TYR A 11 -6.53 11.01 11.36
CA TYR A 11 -7.83 10.48 11.75
C TYR A 11 -7.72 9.76 13.09
N PRO A 12 -8.80 9.75 13.91
CA PRO A 12 -8.74 9.06 15.19
C PRO A 12 -8.63 7.55 14.96
N HIS A 13 -7.67 6.93 15.64
CA HIS A 13 -7.45 5.49 15.61
C HIS A 13 -7.98 4.92 16.92
N GLU A 14 -9.24 4.48 16.93
CA GLU A 14 -9.96 4.08 18.13
C GLU A 14 -10.38 2.63 18.17
N ASN A 15 -10.70 2.03 17.00
CA ASN A 15 -11.25 0.68 16.96
C ASN A 15 -10.25 -0.31 16.41
N ARG A 16 -9.64 -1.13 17.30
CA ARG A 16 -8.65 -2.13 16.91
C ARG A 16 -9.25 -3.36 16.23
N ALA A 17 -10.55 -3.55 16.31
CA ALA A 17 -11.24 -4.68 15.67
C ALA A 17 -11.47 -4.43 14.18
N VAL A 18 -11.38 -3.17 13.72
CA VAL A 18 -11.57 -2.82 12.31
C VAL A 18 -10.23 -2.83 11.60
N PRO A 19 -10.13 -3.39 10.38
CA PRO A 19 -8.91 -3.31 9.59
C PRO A 19 -8.45 -1.86 9.38
N TYR A 20 -7.15 -1.62 9.40
CA TYR A 20 -6.55 -0.28 9.39
C TYR A 20 -7.02 0.58 8.22
N GLY A 21 -7.05 0.02 7.01
CA GLY A 21 -7.46 0.77 5.83
C GLY A 21 -8.96 1.08 5.82
N ALA A 22 -9.79 0.15 6.29
CA ALA A 22 -11.23 0.37 6.42
C ALA A 22 -11.53 1.46 7.45
N GLU A 23 -10.77 1.48 8.56
CA GLU A 23 -10.86 2.53 9.57
C GLU A 23 -10.54 3.90 8.97
N ALA A 24 -9.45 3.99 8.19
CA ALA A 24 -9.06 5.24 7.54
C ALA A 24 -10.12 5.72 6.56
N ALA A 25 -10.64 4.85 5.71
CA ALA A 25 -11.66 5.21 4.73
C ALA A 25 -12.92 5.75 5.42
N ALA A 26 -13.39 5.07 6.46
CA ALA A 26 -14.56 5.48 7.21
C ALA A 26 -14.34 6.81 7.94
N ALA A 27 -13.20 6.96 8.60
CA ALA A 27 -12.89 8.16 9.37
C ALA A 27 -12.74 9.41 8.48
N LEU A 28 -12.19 9.24 7.27
CA LEU A 28 -12.00 10.34 6.33
C LEU A 28 -13.22 10.57 5.44
N GLY A 29 -14.20 9.70 5.48
CA GLY A 29 -15.41 9.83 4.67
C GLY A 29 -15.15 9.65 3.17
N VAL A 30 -14.15 8.83 2.80
CA VAL A 30 -13.79 8.58 1.39
C VAL A 30 -14.09 7.15 1.02
N PRO A 31 -14.34 6.86 -0.29
CA PRO A 31 -14.59 5.49 -0.74
C PRO A 31 -13.39 4.58 -0.46
N ALA A 32 -13.65 3.35 -0.06
CA ALA A 32 -12.59 2.37 0.18
C ALA A 32 -11.77 2.08 -1.07
N GLU A 33 -12.34 2.28 -2.26
CA GLU A 33 -11.63 2.12 -3.54
C GLU A 33 -10.49 3.13 -3.72
N ARG A 34 -10.54 4.27 -3.02
CA ARG A 34 -9.52 5.33 -3.09
C ARG A 34 -8.45 5.21 -2.01
N VAL A 35 -8.64 4.34 -1.02
CA VAL A 35 -7.68 4.14 0.05
C VAL A 35 -6.91 2.86 -0.23
N PHE A 36 -5.59 2.96 -0.31
CA PHE A 36 -4.72 1.85 -0.66
C PHE A 36 -3.95 1.38 0.57
N LYS A 37 -3.88 0.06 0.73
CA LYS A 37 -3.10 -0.59 1.79
C LYS A 37 -1.80 -1.12 1.21
N THR A 38 -0.76 -1.13 2.03
CA THR A 38 0.57 -1.60 1.66
C THR A 38 0.82 -2.95 2.32
N LEU A 39 1.06 -3.96 1.50
CA LEU A 39 1.33 -5.32 1.96
C LEU A 39 2.74 -5.72 1.56
N ILE A 40 3.42 -6.45 2.43
CA ILE A 40 4.75 -6.99 2.14
C ILE A 40 4.59 -8.48 1.86
N VAL A 41 5.11 -8.89 0.71
CA VAL A 41 4.92 -10.23 0.15
C VAL A 41 6.27 -10.82 -0.18
N SER A 42 6.47 -12.09 0.13
CA SER A 42 7.65 -12.81 -0.33
C SER A 42 7.33 -13.48 -1.65
N VAL A 43 8.04 -13.08 -2.72
CA VAL A 43 7.92 -13.70 -4.03
C VAL A 43 9.21 -14.46 -4.30
N ASP A 44 9.13 -15.78 -4.37
CA ASP A 44 10.30 -16.66 -4.53
C ASP A 44 11.42 -16.34 -3.53
N GLY A 45 11.03 -16.01 -2.29
CA GLY A 45 11.98 -15.69 -1.22
C GLY A 45 12.44 -14.23 -1.17
N GLN A 46 12.01 -13.37 -2.10
CA GLN A 46 12.36 -11.95 -2.10
C GLN A 46 11.19 -11.08 -1.69
N LEU A 47 11.43 -10.13 -0.80
CA LEU A 47 10.39 -9.21 -0.35
C LEU A 47 9.98 -8.25 -1.45
N THR A 48 8.68 -8.08 -1.61
CA THR A 48 8.05 -7.23 -2.62
C THR A 48 6.91 -6.46 -1.96
N VAL A 49 6.74 -5.21 -2.35
CA VAL A 49 5.67 -4.36 -1.82
C VAL A 49 4.49 -4.38 -2.78
N ALA A 50 3.32 -4.71 -2.26
CA ALA A 50 2.06 -4.69 -3.02
C ALA A 50 1.14 -3.63 -2.44
N VAL A 51 0.63 -2.74 -3.28
CA VAL A 51 -0.27 -1.66 -2.90
C VAL A 51 -1.61 -1.90 -3.59
N VAL A 52 -2.64 -2.18 -2.82
CA VAL A 52 -3.96 -2.55 -3.34
C VAL A 52 -5.05 -1.76 -2.62
N PRO A 53 -6.22 -1.55 -3.28
CA PRO A 53 -7.30 -0.82 -2.63
C PRO A 53 -7.86 -1.58 -1.44
N VAL A 54 -8.31 -0.85 -0.44
CA VAL A 54 -8.92 -1.42 0.77
C VAL A 54 -10.21 -2.16 0.43
N SER A 55 -10.89 -1.77 -0.65
CA SER A 55 -12.10 -2.43 -1.15
C SER A 55 -11.84 -3.80 -1.78
N GLY A 56 -10.58 -4.19 -1.94
CA GLY A 56 -10.22 -5.45 -2.56
C GLY A 56 -9.22 -6.22 -1.73
N GLN A 57 -8.74 -7.32 -2.28
CA GLN A 57 -7.68 -8.10 -1.68
C GLN A 57 -6.62 -8.41 -2.74
N LEU A 58 -5.40 -8.67 -2.27
CA LEU A 58 -4.30 -9.00 -3.15
C LEU A 58 -4.50 -10.38 -3.78
N ASN A 59 -4.29 -10.46 -5.10
CA ASN A 59 -4.17 -11.72 -5.80
C ASN A 59 -2.68 -12.08 -5.87
N LEU A 60 -2.25 -13.04 -5.05
CA LEU A 60 -0.85 -13.39 -4.92
C LEU A 60 -0.26 -13.90 -6.24
N LYS A 61 -1.03 -14.66 -7.02
CA LYS A 61 -0.57 -15.15 -8.31
C LYS A 61 -0.34 -14.02 -9.30
N SER A 62 -1.26 -13.05 -9.35
CA SER A 62 -1.12 -11.88 -10.22
C SER A 62 0.10 -11.05 -9.85
N LEU A 63 0.38 -10.91 -8.54
CA LEU A 63 1.58 -10.21 -8.10
C LEU A 63 2.84 -10.94 -8.54
N ALA A 64 2.90 -12.26 -8.35
CA ALA A 64 4.06 -13.04 -8.79
C ALA A 64 4.28 -12.88 -10.29
N ASP A 65 3.21 -12.97 -11.10
CA ASP A 65 3.30 -12.78 -12.54
C ASP A 65 3.82 -11.38 -12.90
N ALA A 66 3.37 -10.35 -12.19
CA ALA A 66 3.77 -8.96 -12.46
C ALA A 66 5.27 -8.71 -12.27
N VAL A 67 5.91 -9.47 -11.38
CA VAL A 67 7.35 -9.34 -11.12
C VAL A 67 8.18 -10.48 -11.72
N GLY A 68 7.56 -11.33 -12.54
CA GLY A 68 8.25 -12.43 -13.20
C GLY A 68 8.60 -13.59 -12.28
N GLY A 69 7.92 -13.71 -11.15
CA GLY A 69 8.12 -14.80 -10.18
C GLY A 69 7.11 -15.91 -10.32
N LYS A 70 7.24 -16.93 -9.47
CA LYS A 70 6.39 -18.12 -9.51
C LYS A 70 5.48 -18.25 -8.31
N LYS A 71 6.02 -18.05 -7.09
CA LYS A 71 5.27 -18.28 -5.85
C LYS A 71 5.34 -17.05 -4.96
N ALA A 72 4.17 -16.56 -4.58
CA ALA A 72 4.03 -15.44 -3.66
C ALA A 72 3.29 -15.87 -2.40
N GLU A 73 3.78 -15.41 -1.25
CA GLU A 73 3.14 -15.62 0.04
C GLU A 73 3.35 -14.39 0.91
N MET A 74 2.43 -14.15 1.85
CA MET A 74 2.57 -13.00 2.74
C MET A 74 3.87 -13.13 3.55
N ALA A 75 4.61 -12.03 3.65
CA ALA A 75 5.84 -12.00 4.44
C ALA A 75 5.53 -12.08 5.93
N GLN A 76 6.47 -12.62 6.70
CA GLN A 76 6.36 -12.63 8.16
C GLN A 76 6.43 -11.18 8.67
N THR A 77 5.64 -10.88 9.70
CA THR A 77 5.54 -9.53 10.27
C THR A 77 6.91 -8.95 10.64
N ALA A 78 7.75 -9.72 11.33
CA ALA A 78 9.08 -9.25 11.73
C ALA A 78 9.96 -8.90 10.53
N ALA A 79 9.92 -9.72 9.47
CA ALA A 79 10.69 -9.46 8.25
C ALA A 79 10.19 -8.20 7.54
N ALA A 80 8.86 -8.02 7.47
CA ALA A 80 8.25 -6.85 6.86
C ALA A 80 8.63 -5.57 7.61
N GLU A 81 8.59 -5.59 8.94
CA GLU A 81 8.93 -4.41 9.74
C GLU A 81 10.40 -4.06 9.64
N ARG A 82 11.30 -5.06 9.62
CA ARG A 82 12.73 -4.81 9.46
C ARG A 82 13.05 -4.21 8.10
N ALA A 83 12.44 -4.71 7.04
CA ALA A 83 12.73 -4.26 5.68
C ALA A 83 12.18 -2.86 5.41
N THR A 84 11.00 -2.53 5.92
CA THR A 84 10.35 -1.25 5.63
C THR A 84 10.72 -0.14 6.61
N GLY A 85 11.02 -0.49 7.85
CA GLY A 85 11.20 0.47 8.94
C GLY A 85 9.89 0.94 9.56
N TYR A 86 8.76 0.38 9.14
CA TYR A 86 7.44 0.70 9.65
C TYR A 86 6.87 -0.49 10.44
N VAL A 87 5.90 -0.22 11.32
CA VAL A 87 5.18 -1.28 12.02
C VAL A 87 3.89 -1.62 11.28
N ILE A 88 3.41 -2.84 11.45
CA ILE A 88 2.16 -3.31 10.83
C ILE A 88 1.01 -2.36 11.19
N GLY A 89 0.21 -1.99 10.20
CA GLY A 89 -0.88 -1.03 10.33
C GLY A 89 -0.47 0.39 9.99
N GLY A 90 0.84 0.68 9.92
CA GLY A 90 1.36 1.97 9.52
C GLY A 90 2.42 1.87 8.45
N ILE A 91 2.46 0.77 7.68
CA ILE A 91 3.43 0.62 6.59
C ILE A 91 3.04 1.54 5.44
N SER A 92 3.96 2.46 5.09
CA SER A 92 3.83 3.30 3.91
C SER A 92 4.62 2.69 2.74
N PRO A 93 4.15 2.83 1.49
CA PRO A 93 4.95 2.43 0.33
C PRO A 93 6.09 3.41 0.06
N ILE A 94 6.10 4.55 0.72
CA ILE A 94 7.06 5.65 0.49
C ILE A 94 8.16 5.62 1.55
N ALA A 95 9.39 5.92 1.14
CA ALA A 95 10.54 6.12 2.03
C ALA A 95 10.82 4.92 2.95
N GLN A 96 10.70 3.71 2.43
CA GLN A 96 11.02 2.50 3.17
C GLN A 96 12.53 2.37 3.41
N ARG A 97 12.89 1.65 4.48
CA ARG A 97 14.30 1.45 4.85
C ARG A 97 15.09 0.76 3.74
N LYS A 98 14.52 -0.27 3.13
CA LYS A 98 15.12 -0.97 1.99
C LYS A 98 14.41 -0.59 0.71
N ASN A 99 15.15 -0.52 -0.39
CA ASN A 99 14.60 -0.27 -1.71
C ASN A 99 14.05 -1.57 -2.29
N LEU A 100 12.80 -1.88 -1.98
CA LEU A 100 12.13 -3.09 -2.45
C LEU A 100 11.36 -2.82 -3.75
N PRO A 101 11.17 -3.85 -4.60
CA PRO A 101 10.25 -3.71 -5.73
C PRO A 101 8.84 -3.38 -5.25
N VAL A 102 8.17 -2.46 -5.93
CA VAL A 102 6.81 -2.04 -5.58
C VAL A 102 5.89 -2.26 -6.77
N VAL A 103 4.74 -2.87 -6.53
CA VAL A 103 3.67 -3.01 -7.53
C VAL A 103 2.42 -2.38 -6.96
N ILE A 104 1.83 -1.46 -7.72
CA ILE A 104 0.58 -0.79 -7.34
C ILE A 104 -0.52 -1.28 -8.26
N ASP A 105 -1.67 -1.63 -7.67
CA ASP A 105 -2.81 -2.10 -8.47
C ASP A 105 -3.24 -1.04 -9.48
N SER A 106 -3.58 -1.49 -10.68
CA SER A 106 -3.94 -0.61 -11.80
C SER A 106 -5.17 0.26 -11.53
N SER A 107 -6.01 -0.09 -10.57
CA SER A 107 -7.16 0.74 -10.17
C SER A 107 -6.76 2.12 -9.66
N VAL A 108 -5.49 2.31 -9.26
CA VAL A 108 -4.98 3.60 -8.80
C VAL A 108 -5.19 4.71 -9.85
N ARG A 109 -5.16 4.36 -11.12
CA ARG A 109 -5.27 5.33 -12.21
C ARG A 109 -6.70 5.85 -12.44
N GLY A 110 -7.68 5.30 -11.74
CA GLY A 110 -9.08 5.74 -11.86
C GLY A 110 -9.43 6.98 -11.03
N PHE A 111 -8.46 7.59 -10.33
CA PHE A 111 -8.72 8.70 -9.41
C PHE A 111 -7.74 9.84 -9.64
N GLU A 112 -8.17 11.08 -9.34
CA GLU A 112 -7.26 12.24 -9.35
C GLU A 112 -6.24 12.14 -8.21
N THR A 113 -6.69 11.71 -7.03
CA THR A 113 -5.81 11.43 -5.88
C THR A 113 -6.25 10.16 -5.20
N VAL A 114 -5.29 9.52 -4.53
CA VAL A 114 -5.50 8.32 -3.71
C VAL A 114 -4.89 8.54 -2.34
N TYR A 115 -5.25 7.68 -1.40
CA TYR A 115 -4.80 7.75 -0.01
C TYR A 115 -4.00 6.50 0.33
N CYS A 116 -2.92 6.65 1.08
CA CYS A 116 -2.20 5.53 1.66
C CYS A 116 -1.59 5.94 3.01
N SER A 117 -1.07 4.97 3.75
CA SER A 117 -0.45 5.27 5.04
C SER A 117 0.73 6.23 4.89
N ALA A 118 0.81 7.19 5.80
CA ALA A 118 1.92 8.14 5.87
C ALA A 118 3.03 7.68 6.82
N GLY A 119 3.00 6.41 7.24
CA GLY A 119 4.05 5.83 8.06
C GLY A 119 3.63 5.54 9.49
N GLN A 120 2.41 5.86 9.85
CA GLN A 120 1.85 5.52 11.15
C GLN A 120 0.34 5.36 11.06
N ARG A 121 -0.21 4.53 11.92
CA ARG A 121 -1.65 4.36 12.04
C ARG A 121 -2.28 5.68 12.50
N GLY A 122 -3.39 6.07 11.90
CA GLY A 122 -4.03 7.35 12.20
C GLY A 122 -3.58 8.50 11.32
N LEU A 123 -2.72 8.24 10.34
CA LEU A 123 -2.26 9.28 9.41
C LEU A 123 -2.20 8.74 7.99
N GLN A 124 -2.95 9.36 7.08
CA GLN A 124 -2.94 9.05 5.66
C GLN A 124 -2.31 10.19 4.87
N VAL A 125 -1.68 9.86 3.76
CA VAL A 125 -1.23 10.85 2.78
C VAL A 125 -2.10 10.72 1.53
N GLU A 126 -2.52 11.88 1.01
CA GLU A 126 -3.27 11.97 -0.24
C GLU A 126 -2.35 12.57 -1.30
N LEU A 127 -2.25 11.91 -2.47
CA LEU A 127 -1.43 12.38 -3.57
C LEU A 127 -1.95 11.83 -4.90
N ALA A 128 -1.50 12.43 -6.00
CA ALA A 128 -1.85 11.94 -7.33
C ALA A 128 -1.23 10.58 -7.62
N PRO A 129 -1.91 9.69 -8.36
CA PRO A 129 -1.36 8.38 -8.69
C PRO A 129 0.03 8.41 -9.34
N ASP A 130 0.26 9.31 -10.29
CA ASP A 130 1.57 9.41 -10.94
C ASP A 130 2.66 9.82 -9.97
N ASP A 131 2.33 10.66 -8.99
CA ASP A 131 3.27 11.07 -7.94
C ASP A 131 3.59 9.90 -7.00
N LEU A 132 2.61 9.07 -6.69
CA LEU A 132 2.84 7.87 -5.89
C LEU A 132 3.75 6.88 -6.63
N VAL A 133 3.53 6.68 -7.93
CA VAL A 133 4.39 5.84 -8.76
C VAL A 133 5.82 6.40 -8.79
N LEU A 134 5.97 7.70 -8.96
CA LEU A 134 7.29 8.35 -8.98
C LEU A 134 8.00 8.20 -7.63
N ALA A 135 7.30 8.43 -6.53
CA ALA A 135 7.89 8.37 -5.19
C ALA A 135 8.34 6.96 -4.80
N THR A 136 7.71 5.93 -5.36
CA THR A 136 7.99 4.53 -5.00
C THR A 136 8.80 3.79 -6.04
N GLY A 137 8.92 4.33 -7.24
CA GLY A 137 9.52 3.61 -8.37
C GLY A 137 8.68 2.42 -8.81
N ALA A 138 7.38 2.45 -8.56
CA ALA A 138 6.50 1.31 -8.71
C ALA A 138 6.24 0.91 -10.16
N ARG A 139 5.91 -0.36 -10.33
CA ARG A 139 5.25 -0.90 -11.52
C ARG A 139 3.75 -0.90 -11.25
N VAL A 140 2.95 -0.61 -12.26
CA VAL A 140 1.49 -0.65 -12.18
C VAL A 140 0.99 -1.89 -12.91
N ALA A 141 0.19 -2.71 -12.24
CA ALA A 141 -0.34 -3.94 -12.80
C ALA A 141 -1.63 -4.35 -12.08
N ALA A 142 -2.47 -5.15 -12.72
CA ALA A 142 -3.70 -5.65 -12.11
C ALA A 142 -3.37 -6.78 -11.13
N ILE A 143 -3.32 -6.46 -9.83
CA ILE A 143 -2.95 -7.40 -8.76
C ILE A 143 -4.02 -7.55 -7.68
N ALA A 144 -5.10 -6.79 -7.75
CA ALA A 144 -6.20 -6.87 -6.77
C ALA A 144 -7.41 -7.58 -7.37
N ARG A 145 -8.22 -8.14 -6.48
CA ARG A 145 -9.53 -8.70 -6.81
C ARG A 145 -10.55 -8.21 -5.80
N PRO A 146 -11.87 -8.24 -6.10
CA PRO A 146 -12.91 -7.86 -5.14
C PRO A 146 -12.85 -8.73 -3.88
N LEU A 147 -13.29 -8.16 -2.78
CA LEU A 147 -13.42 -8.91 -1.53
C LEU A 147 -14.47 -10.01 -1.63
#